data_793582ac892d7fa00cc192ec5d59ba63
#
_entry.id   793582ac892d7fa00cc192ec5d59ba63
#
_cell.length_a   1.000
_cell.length_b   1.000
_cell.length_c   1.000
_cell.angle_alpha   90.00
_cell.angle_beta   90.00
_cell.angle_gamma   90.00
#
_symmetry.space_group_name_H-M   'P 1'
#
loop_
_entity.id
_entity.type
_entity.pdbx_description
1 polymer ?
#
loop_
_entity_poly.entity_id
_entity_poly.type
_entity_poly.pdbx_seq_one_letter_code
_entity_poly.pdbx_strand_id
1 'polypeptide(L)'
;LSAYDAVSLSVPVVKAMAAQAEPDLLVWGTVIPNMGWSNIARETWLDAKLSPTVPAFSVVLACSTSMTATFAAAGMLGGGTELTMVGGSEVMSRPQIALTADASKRLTDLFARDPAAALGALQALTPRDYLLPTKGWANRITGRTMGDHMEETAKAWQVTREAQDDWALKSHQRAVAGWERGFFDDLVIPL
;
A
#
# COMPACT_ATOMS: atom_id res chain seq x y z
N LEU A 1 -7.33 -12.95 -3.38
CA LEU A 1 -7.05 -11.54 -3.06
C LEU A 1 -7.64 -10.56 -4.07
N SER A 2 -7.83 -10.95 -5.34
CA SER A 2 -8.42 -10.05 -6.37
C SER A 2 -9.86 -9.58 -6.08
N ALA A 3 -10.56 -10.18 -5.13
CA ALA A 3 -11.87 -9.75 -4.67
C ALA A 3 -11.82 -8.61 -3.64
N TYR A 4 -10.66 -8.37 -3.03
CA TYR A 4 -10.44 -7.38 -1.97
C TYR A 4 -9.81 -6.11 -2.52
N ASP A 5 -10.07 -4.97 -1.87
CA ASP A 5 -9.24 -3.79 -1.93
C ASP A 5 -8.39 -3.68 -0.64
N ALA A 6 -7.56 -2.65 -0.54
CA ALA A 6 -6.65 -2.54 0.60
C ALA A 6 -7.40 -2.32 1.93
N VAL A 7 -8.55 -1.66 1.94
CA VAL A 7 -9.38 -1.49 3.15
C VAL A 7 -9.99 -2.82 3.55
N SER A 8 -10.73 -3.46 2.65
CA SER A 8 -11.42 -4.73 2.93
C SER A 8 -10.47 -5.87 3.29
N LEU A 9 -9.24 -5.86 2.74
CA LEU A 9 -8.17 -6.79 3.12
C LEU A 9 -7.65 -6.52 4.54
N SER A 10 -7.61 -5.26 4.97
CA SER A 10 -7.11 -4.85 6.29
C SER A 10 -8.10 -5.16 7.42
N VAL A 11 -9.41 -5.06 7.14
CA VAL A 11 -10.47 -5.18 8.16
C VAL A 11 -10.37 -6.45 9.03
N PRO A 12 -10.23 -7.67 8.49
CA PRO A 12 -10.15 -8.88 9.32
C PRO A 12 -8.90 -8.89 10.21
N VAL A 13 -7.77 -8.36 9.72
CA VAL A 13 -6.54 -8.29 10.51
C VAL A 13 -6.69 -7.31 11.67
N VAL A 14 -7.18 -6.10 11.39
CA VAL A 14 -7.39 -5.07 12.42
C VAL A 14 -8.40 -5.54 13.46
N LYS A 15 -9.49 -6.21 13.06
CA LYS A 15 -10.46 -6.80 13.99
C LYS A 15 -9.83 -7.84 14.90
N ALA A 16 -9.06 -8.76 14.34
CA ALA A 16 -8.44 -9.84 15.13
C ALA A 16 -7.41 -9.28 16.13
N MET A 17 -6.65 -8.26 15.73
CA MET A 17 -5.70 -7.61 16.62
C MET A 17 -6.39 -6.79 17.72
N ALA A 18 -7.41 -6.00 17.37
CA ALA A 18 -8.17 -5.21 18.33
C ALA A 18 -8.93 -6.07 19.34
N ALA A 19 -9.31 -7.30 18.98
CA ALA A 19 -9.92 -8.26 19.90
C ALA A 19 -8.94 -8.78 20.98
N GLN A 20 -7.63 -8.71 20.72
CA GLN A 20 -6.62 -9.07 21.73
C GLN A 20 -6.35 -7.92 22.70
N ALA A 21 -6.26 -6.70 22.17
CA ALA A 21 -6.12 -5.48 22.96
C ALA A 21 -6.58 -4.27 22.12
N GLU A 22 -7.46 -3.43 22.68
CA GLU A 22 -7.89 -2.20 22.01
C GLU A 22 -6.77 -1.14 22.09
N PRO A 23 -6.26 -0.66 20.96
CA PRO A 23 -5.19 0.33 20.97
C PRO A 23 -5.74 1.75 21.18
N ASP A 24 -4.89 2.64 21.66
CA ASP A 24 -5.16 4.07 21.77
C ASP A 24 -4.94 4.81 20.42
N LEU A 25 -4.23 4.15 19.48
CA LEU A 25 -3.88 4.73 18.19
C LEU A 25 -3.69 3.62 17.14
N LEU A 26 -4.27 3.81 15.95
CA LEU A 26 -3.96 3.00 14.76
C LEU A 26 -3.07 3.78 13.78
N VAL A 27 -1.94 3.23 13.41
CA VAL A 27 -1.11 3.71 12.29
C VAL A 27 -1.06 2.65 11.20
N TRP A 28 -1.65 2.95 10.04
CA TRP A 28 -1.81 1.96 8.97
C TRP A 28 -1.30 2.50 7.63
N GLY A 29 -0.54 1.70 6.91
CA GLY A 29 0.12 2.12 5.69
C GLY A 29 -0.45 1.49 4.42
N THR A 30 -0.27 2.21 3.34
CA THR A 30 -0.40 1.71 1.96
C THR A 30 0.65 2.38 1.09
N VAL A 31 0.99 1.79 -0.05
CA VAL A 31 2.00 2.37 -0.97
C VAL A 31 1.32 3.09 -2.14
N ILE A 32 0.22 2.53 -2.62
CA ILE A 32 -0.51 3.06 -3.78
C ILE A 32 -1.68 3.91 -3.27
N PRO A 33 -1.64 5.24 -3.41
CA PRO A 33 -2.76 6.09 -3.05
C PRO A 33 -4.03 5.71 -3.81
N ASN A 34 -5.17 5.81 -3.16
CA ASN A 34 -6.46 5.54 -3.76
C ASN A 34 -7.35 6.78 -3.64
N MET A 35 -8.07 7.13 -4.70
CA MET A 35 -8.98 8.28 -4.71
C MET A 35 -10.27 8.05 -3.91
N GLY A 36 -10.59 6.79 -3.59
CA GLY A 36 -11.76 6.43 -2.78
C GLY A 36 -11.59 6.70 -1.29
N TRP A 37 -10.35 6.83 -0.81
CA TRP A 37 -10.04 7.15 0.58
C TRP A 37 -8.70 7.88 0.71
N SER A 38 -8.63 8.87 1.60
CA SER A 38 -7.41 9.62 1.90
C SER A 38 -6.66 9.06 3.12
N ASN A 39 -7.37 8.37 4.01
CA ASN A 39 -6.84 7.83 5.27
C ASN A 39 -7.29 6.37 5.42
N ILE A 40 -6.51 5.46 4.83
CA ILE A 40 -6.82 4.02 4.88
C ILE A 40 -6.90 3.49 6.32
N ALA A 41 -6.11 4.03 7.25
CA ALA A 41 -6.18 3.65 8.66
C ALA A 41 -7.58 3.91 9.23
N ARG A 42 -8.10 5.10 9.01
CA ARG A 42 -9.42 5.49 9.51
C ARG A 42 -10.53 4.71 8.85
N GLU A 43 -10.50 4.53 7.54
CA GLU A 43 -11.48 3.74 6.79
C GLU A 43 -11.51 2.29 7.29
N THR A 44 -10.34 1.66 7.41
CA THR A 44 -10.23 0.28 7.92
C THR A 44 -10.78 0.15 9.34
N TRP A 45 -10.46 1.11 10.22
CA TRP A 45 -10.92 1.10 11.61
C TRP A 45 -12.44 1.19 11.73
N LEU A 46 -13.05 2.10 10.97
CA LEU A 46 -14.50 2.28 10.96
C LEU A 46 -15.23 1.11 10.29
N ASP A 47 -14.69 0.56 9.21
CA ASP A 47 -15.27 -0.63 8.55
C ASP A 47 -15.14 -1.88 9.42
N ALA A 48 -14.13 -1.96 10.26
CA ALA A 48 -14.01 -2.96 11.30
C ALA A 48 -15.08 -2.83 12.40
N LYS A 49 -15.89 -1.75 12.41
CA LYS A 49 -16.91 -1.43 13.40
C LYS A 49 -16.34 -1.30 14.82
N LEU A 50 -15.16 -0.75 14.92
CA LEU A 50 -14.48 -0.47 16.19
C LEU A 50 -14.79 0.96 16.68
N SER A 51 -14.37 1.29 17.91
CA SER A 51 -14.70 2.56 18.56
C SER A 51 -14.27 3.77 17.73
N PRO A 52 -15.18 4.68 17.36
CA PRO A 52 -14.83 5.86 16.56
C PRO A 52 -13.96 6.88 17.31
N THR A 53 -13.75 6.67 18.61
CA THR A 53 -12.92 7.58 19.45
C THR A 53 -11.43 7.30 19.32
N VAL A 54 -11.04 6.11 18.86
CA VAL A 54 -9.62 5.78 18.62
C VAL A 54 -9.12 6.55 17.39
N PRO A 55 -8.09 7.39 17.55
CA PRO A 55 -7.49 8.10 16.44
C PRO A 55 -6.78 7.13 15.47
N ALA A 56 -6.78 7.49 14.20
CA ALA A 56 -6.12 6.70 13.17
C ALA A 56 -5.54 7.59 12.08
N PHE A 57 -4.32 7.33 11.64
CA PHE A 57 -3.72 8.03 10.50
C PHE A 57 -2.90 7.10 9.61
N SER A 58 -2.75 7.51 8.36
CA SER A 58 -2.07 6.73 7.33
C SER A 58 -0.65 7.20 7.09
N VAL A 59 0.23 6.26 6.73
CA VAL A 59 1.60 6.52 6.30
C VAL A 59 1.79 5.99 4.88
N VAL A 60 2.45 6.79 4.04
CA VAL A 60 2.84 6.41 2.67
C VAL A 60 4.31 6.80 2.46
N LEU A 61 5.19 5.82 2.40
CA LEU A 61 6.62 6.02 2.14
C LEU A 61 7.21 4.84 1.36
N ALA A 62 6.57 4.48 0.25
CA ALA A 62 6.99 3.36 -0.59
C ALA A 62 7.36 2.10 0.24
N CYS A 63 8.48 1.44 -0.06
CA CYS A 63 8.91 0.22 0.62
C CYS A 63 9.21 0.40 2.13
N SER A 64 9.41 1.64 2.61
CA SER A 64 9.69 1.96 4.01
C SER A 64 8.43 2.34 4.80
N THR A 65 7.24 2.19 4.23
CA THR A 65 5.97 2.62 4.85
C THR A 65 5.77 2.00 6.23
N SER A 66 5.85 0.69 6.37
CA SER A 66 5.61 0.01 7.66
C SER A 66 6.65 0.35 8.72
N MET A 67 7.92 0.48 8.32
CA MET A 67 9.00 0.90 9.23
C MET A 67 8.77 2.34 9.71
N THR A 68 8.42 3.25 8.83
CA THR A 68 8.11 4.65 9.17
C THR A 68 6.87 4.73 10.06
N ALA A 69 5.83 3.94 9.77
CA ALA A 69 4.65 3.85 10.63
C ALA A 69 5.02 3.40 12.05
N THR A 70 5.92 2.41 12.18
CA THR A 70 6.40 1.92 13.48
C THR A 70 7.17 3.00 14.24
N PHE A 71 8.08 3.73 13.57
CA PHE A 71 8.82 4.82 14.21
C PHE A 71 7.91 5.98 14.62
N ALA A 72 6.95 6.34 13.78
CA ALA A 72 5.97 7.38 14.11
C ALA A 72 5.13 6.98 15.33
N ALA A 73 4.61 5.75 15.35
CA ALA A 73 3.83 5.22 16.46
C ALA A 73 4.65 5.18 17.76
N ALA A 74 5.89 4.68 17.70
CA ALA A 74 6.79 4.62 18.86
C ALA A 74 7.08 6.03 19.43
N GLY A 75 7.23 7.04 18.55
CA GLY A 75 7.43 8.43 18.98
C GLY A 75 6.17 9.09 19.59
N MET A 76 5.01 8.49 19.43
CA MET A 76 3.75 8.97 19.98
C MET A 76 3.33 8.26 21.28
N LEU A 77 4.10 7.26 21.73
CA LEU A 77 3.86 6.62 23.02
C LEU A 77 4.12 7.61 24.17
N GLY A 78 3.25 7.57 25.17
CA GLY A 78 3.22 8.53 26.28
C GLY A 78 2.11 9.56 26.14
N GLY A 79 1.90 10.40 27.16
CA GLY A 79 0.87 11.45 27.12
C GLY A 79 -0.57 10.94 26.99
N GLY A 80 -0.84 9.69 27.38
CA GLY A 80 -2.16 9.05 27.27
C GLY A 80 -2.25 8.03 26.13
N THR A 81 -1.19 7.83 25.36
CA THR A 81 -1.08 6.74 24.36
C THR A 81 -0.18 5.64 24.92
N GLU A 82 -0.74 4.53 25.33
CA GLU A 82 0.00 3.42 25.96
C GLU A 82 0.19 2.25 24.98
N LEU A 83 -0.79 2.04 24.09
CA LEU A 83 -0.78 0.97 23.11
C LEU A 83 -1.06 1.52 21.70
N THR A 84 -0.17 1.21 20.77
CA THR A 84 -0.36 1.55 19.35
C THR A 84 -0.45 0.29 18.50
N MET A 85 -1.39 0.26 17.55
CA MET A 85 -1.45 -0.77 16.52
C MET A 85 -0.82 -0.21 15.24
N VAL A 86 0.12 -0.98 14.67
CA VAL A 86 0.83 -0.58 13.44
C VAL A 86 0.72 -1.69 12.41
N GLY A 87 0.44 -1.32 11.17
CA GLY A 87 0.39 -2.27 10.07
C GLY A 87 0.22 -1.59 8.72
N GLY A 88 -0.20 -2.37 7.74
CA GLY A 88 -0.47 -1.88 6.39
C GLY A 88 -0.92 -2.99 5.46
N SER A 89 -1.47 -2.59 4.34
CA SER A 89 -1.87 -3.51 3.28
C SER A 89 -1.74 -2.88 1.91
N GLU A 90 -1.60 -3.74 0.90
CA GLU A 90 -1.60 -3.35 -0.49
C GLU A 90 -2.26 -4.42 -1.36
N VAL A 91 -3.03 -4.01 -2.36
CA VAL A 91 -3.63 -4.91 -3.34
C VAL A 91 -3.19 -4.51 -4.74
N MET A 92 -2.08 -5.10 -5.18
CA MET A 92 -1.47 -4.79 -6.49
C MET A 92 -2.20 -5.42 -7.68
N SER A 93 -3.11 -6.36 -7.46
CA SER A 93 -3.91 -6.99 -8.53
C SER A 93 -5.06 -6.09 -9.03
N ARG A 94 -5.29 -4.95 -8.39
CA ARG A 94 -6.30 -3.95 -8.79
C ARG A 94 -5.73 -2.53 -8.79
N PRO A 95 -4.65 -2.27 -9.56
CA PRO A 95 -4.11 -0.93 -9.62
C PRO A 95 -5.11 0.01 -10.28
N GLN A 96 -5.23 1.22 -9.75
CA GLN A 96 -6.08 2.25 -10.36
C GLN A 96 -5.47 2.74 -11.67
N ILE A 97 -6.32 2.90 -12.67
CA ILE A 97 -5.98 3.61 -13.90
C ILE A 97 -6.37 5.07 -13.69
N ALA A 98 -5.42 5.98 -13.83
CA ALA A 98 -5.65 7.41 -13.70
C ALA A 98 -5.57 8.10 -15.08
N LEU A 99 -6.10 9.31 -15.14
CA LEU A 99 -5.85 10.20 -16.27
C LEU A 99 -4.49 10.90 -16.10
N THR A 100 -3.87 11.24 -17.22
CA THR A 100 -2.71 12.15 -17.20
C THR A 100 -3.12 13.51 -16.62
N ALA A 101 -2.18 14.26 -16.07
CA ALA A 101 -2.45 15.59 -15.52
C ALA A 101 -3.11 16.52 -16.55
N ASP A 102 -2.66 16.46 -17.82
CA ASP A 102 -3.22 17.28 -18.90
C ASP A 102 -4.67 16.86 -19.25
N ALA A 103 -4.93 15.57 -19.34
CA ALA A 103 -6.30 15.06 -19.59
C ALA A 103 -7.24 15.41 -18.43
N SER A 104 -6.79 15.22 -17.21
CA SER A 104 -7.53 15.58 -16.00
C SER A 104 -7.85 17.07 -15.96
N LYS A 105 -6.86 17.93 -16.22
CA LYS A 105 -7.06 19.39 -16.27
C LYS A 105 -8.06 19.79 -17.35
N ARG A 106 -7.90 19.29 -18.58
CA ARG A 106 -8.85 19.61 -19.68
C ARG A 106 -10.28 19.25 -19.32
N LEU A 107 -10.50 18.07 -18.75
CA LEU A 107 -11.84 17.63 -18.35
C LEU A 107 -12.39 18.48 -17.21
N THR A 108 -11.59 18.77 -16.17
CA THR A 108 -12.03 19.59 -15.04
C THR A 108 -12.41 21.00 -15.48
N ASP A 109 -11.58 21.63 -16.32
CA ASP A 109 -11.86 22.96 -16.87
C ASP A 109 -13.14 22.96 -17.74
N LEU A 110 -13.37 21.85 -18.48
CA LEU A 110 -14.54 21.71 -19.33
C LEU A 110 -15.79 21.44 -18.48
N PHE A 111 -15.72 20.58 -17.47
CA PHE A 111 -16.83 20.34 -16.54
C PHE A 111 -17.30 21.62 -15.83
N ALA A 112 -16.35 22.50 -15.48
CA ALA A 112 -16.67 23.76 -14.84
C ALA A 112 -17.42 24.76 -15.75
N ARG A 113 -17.26 24.64 -17.08
CA ARG A 113 -17.84 25.56 -18.08
C ARG A 113 -19.07 24.98 -18.79
N ASP A 114 -18.98 23.73 -19.21
CA ASP A 114 -19.99 23.00 -19.97
C ASP A 114 -19.95 21.51 -19.63
N PRO A 115 -20.73 21.06 -18.63
CA PRO A 115 -20.78 19.66 -18.23
C PRO A 115 -21.20 18.70 -19.37
N ALA A 116 -22.05 19.15 -20.30
CA ALA A 116 -22.49 18.32 -21.41
C ALA A 116 -21.34 18.05 -22.41
N ALA A 117 -20.58 19.10 -22.73
CA ALA A 117 -19.41 18.98 -23.57
C ALA A 117 -18.31 18.12 -22.89
N ALA A 118 -18.19 18.21 -21.55
CA ALA A 118 -17.24 17.37 -20.80
C ALA A 118 -17.56 15.87 -20.89
N LEU A 119 -18.85 15.50 -20.85
CA LEU A 119 -19.29 14.12 -21.07
C LEU A 119 -18.92 13.62 -22.47
N GLY A 120 -19.09 14.46 -23.49
CA GLY A 120 -18.62 14.15 -24.84
C GLY A 120 -17.09 13.97 -24.92
N ALA A 121 -16.34 14.83 -24.22
CA ALA A 121 -14.89 14.75 -24.16
C ALA A 121 -14.36 13.48 -23.47
N LEU A 122 -15.10 12.91 -22.50
CA LEU A 122 -14.76 11.63 -21.91
C LEU A 122 -14.77 10.48 -22.95
N GLN A 123 -15.69 10.51 -23.89
CA GLN A 123 -15.77 9.52 -24.97
C GLN A 123 -14.64 9.66 -26.00
N ALA A 124 -14.03 10.83 -26.08
CA ALA A 124 -12.93 11.13 -26.98
C ALA A 124 -11.54 10.86 -26.38
N LEU A 125 -11.47 10.33 -25.14
CA LEU A 125 -10.19 9.96 -24.50
C LEU A 125 -9.51 8.83 -25.28
N THR A 126 -8.21 8.97 -25.44
CA THR A 126 -7.33 8.03 -26.15
C THR A 126 -6.41 7.32 -25.15
N PRO A 127 -5.73 6.23 -25.53
CA PRO A 127 -4.76 5.58 -24.66
C PRO A 127 -3.65 6.49 -24.11
N ARG A 128 -3.36 7.62 -24.79
CA ARG A 128 -2.36 8.62 -24.35
C ARG A 128 -2.83 9.48 -23.18
N ASP A 129 -4.15 9.54 -22.97
CA ASP A 129 -4.76 10.29 -21.88
C ASP A 129 -4.77 9.54 -20.55
N TYR A 130 -4.42 8.25 -20.58
CA TYR A 130 -4.39 7.39 -19.40
C TYR A 130 -2.97 7.21 -18.86
N LEU A 131 -2.86 7.30 -17.54
CA LEU A 131 -1.68 6.90 -16.79
C LEU A 131 -1.83 5.45 -16.34
N LEU A 132 -1.16 4.56 -17.04
CA LEU A 132 -1.16 3.14 -16.69
C LEU A 132 -0.23 2.89 -15.48
N PRO A 133 -0.60 1.99 -14.57
CA PRO A 133 0.20 1.67 -13.37
C PRO A 133 1.64 1.27 -13.69
N THR A 134 1.86 0.58 -14.81
CA THR A 134 3.19 0.12 -15.27
C THR A 134 4.20 1.24 -15.50
N LYS A 135 3.74 2.46 -15.84
CA LYS A 135 4.63 3.63 -15.98
C LYS A 135 5.05 4.23 -14.64
N GLY A 136 4.30 3.99 -13.56
CA GLY A 136 4.61 4.47 -12.22
C GLY A 136 5.69 3.67 -11.49
N TRP A 137 6.18 2.57 -12.07
CA TRP A 137 7.19 1.73 -11.43
C TRP A 137 8.62 2.25 -11.63
N ALA A 138 8.82 3.12 -12.60
CA ALA A 138 10.10 3.80 -12.78
C ALA A 138 10.16 5.04 -11.88
N ASN A 139 11.30 5.25 -11.25
CA ASN A 139 11.56 6.47 -10.49
C ASN A 139 11.48 7.69 -11.42
N ARG A 140 10.70 8.69 -11.04
CA ARG A 140 10.45 9.89 -11.86
C ARG A 140 11.72 10.69 -12.17
N ILE A 141 12.71 10.66 -11.30
CA ILE A 141 13.95 11.44 -11.46
C ILE A 141 14.94 10.68 -12.34
N THR A 142 15.10 9.37 -12.10
CA THR A 142 16.12 8.58 -12.81
C THR A 142 15.59 7.88 -14.06
N GLY A 143 14.27 7.74 -14.21
CA GLY A 143 13.63 6.96 -15.27
C GLY A 143 13.83 5.45 -15.15
N ARG A 144 14.42 4.98 -14.05
CA ARG A 144 14.78 3.58 -13.81
C ARG A 144 13.84 2.89 -12.85
N THR A 145 13.67 1.59 -13.04
CA THR A 145 12.93 0.74 -12.09
C THR A 145 13.79 0.41 -10.85
N MET A 146 13.17 -0.13 -9.81
CA MET A 146 13.91 -0.64 -8.66
C MET A 146 14.84 -1.80 -9.04
N GLY A 147 14.45 -2.62 -10.02
CA GLY A 147 15.31 -3.67 -10.57
C GLY A 147 16.59 -3.11 -11.21
N ASP A 148 16.46 -2.04 -12.00
CA ASP A 148 17.63 -1.38 -12.61
C ASP A 148 18.58 -0.83 -11.55
N HIS A 149 18.06 -0.20 -10.51
CA HIS A 149 18.87 0.30 -9.38
C HIS A 149 19.55 -0.84 -8.61
N MET A 150 18.85 -1.96 -8.39
CA MET A 150 19.41 -3.11 -7.67
C MET A 150 20.49 -3.81 -8.50
N GLU A 151 20.35 -3.86 -9.82
CA GLU A 151 21.41 -4.40 -10.70
C GLU A 151 22.70 -3.59 -10.58
N GLU A 152 22.61 -2.25 -10.53
CA GLU A 152 23.77 -1.39 -10.28
C GLU A 152 24.40 -1.65 -8.89
N THR A 153 23.56 -1.81 -7.88
CA THR A 153 24.02 -2.12 -6.51
C THR A 153 24.70 -3.48 -6.46
N ALA A 154 24.11 -4.50 -7.09
CA ALA A 154 24.70 -5.83 -7.15
C ALA A 154 26.07 -5.83 -7.83
N LYS A 155 26.22 -5.07 -8.92
CA LYS A 155 27.50 -4.89 -9.61
C LYS A 155 28.51 -4.15 -8.74
N ALA A 156 28.12 -3.05 -8.13
CA ALA A 156 29.00 -2.25 -7.27
C ALA A 156 29.51 -3.04 -6.06
N TRP A 157 28.69 -3.92 -5.49
CA TRP A 157 29.03 -4.75 -4.35
C TRP A 157 29.55 -6.14 -4.75
N GLN A 158 29.70 -6.39 -6.05
CA GLN A 158 30.19 -7.65 -6.60
C GLN A 158 29.39 -8.89 -6.13
N VAL A 159 28.07 -8.74 -5.98
CA VAL A 159 27.19 -9.83 -5.62
C VAL A 159 27.00 -10.73 -6.85
N THR A 160 27.50 -11.96 -6.77
CA THR A 160 27.44 -12.89 -7.90
C THR A 160 26.03 -13.44 -8.11
N ARG A 161 25.76 -13.95 -9.30
CA ARG A 161 24.48 -14.60 -9.60
C ARG A 161 24.23 -15.81 -8.72
N GLU A 162 25.25 -16.62 -8.46
CA GLU A 162 25.18 -17.80 -7.59
C GLU A 162 24.79 -17.42 -6.16
N ALA A 163 25.34 -16.33 -5.64
CA ALA A 163 24.98 -15.83 -4.31
C ALA A 163 23.52 -15.38 -4.24
N GLN A 164 23.00 -14.75 -5.30
CA GLN A 164 21.61 -14.35 -5.38
C GLN A 164 20.68 -15.56 -5.45
N ASP A 165 21.01 -16.54 -6.29
CA ASP A 165 20.20 -17.77 -6.45
C ASP A 165 20.21 -18.62 -5.17
N ASP A 166 21.37 -18.75 -4.47
CA ASP A 166 21.47 -19.45 -3.19
C ASP A 166 20.63 -18.78 -2.12
N TRP A 167 20.63 -17.44 -2.07
CA TRP A 167 19.78 -16.70 -1.13
C TRP A 167 18.29 -16.90 -1.42
N ALA A 168 17.89 -16.85 -2.69
CA ALA A 168 16.51 -17.08 -3.11
C ALA A 168 16.05 -18.50 -2.75
N LEU A 169 16.87 -19.51 -3.05
CA LEU A 169 16.58 -20.91 -2.73
C LEU A 169 16.40 -21.11 -1.22
N LYS A 170 17.32 -20.57 -0.40
CA LYS A 170 17.20 -20.64 1.06
C LYS A 170 15.95 -19.96 1.60
N SER A 171 15.56 -18.83 1.00
CA SER A 171 14.34 -18.12 1.38
C SER A 171 13.09 -18.98 1.15
N HIS A 172 12.97 -19.61 -0.03
CA HIS A 172 11.87 -20.52 -0.33
C HIS A 172 11.85 -21.75 0.57
N GLN A 173 12.99 -22.39 0.78
CA GLN A 173 13.09 -23.56 1.66
C GLN A 173 12.69 -23.24 3.10
N ARG A 174 13.10 -22.08 3.63
CA ARG A 174 12.69 -21.62 4.96
C ARG A 174 11.21 -21.32 5.07
N ALA A 175 10.60 -20.76 4.03
CA ALA A 175 9.16 -20.52 3.99
C ALA A 175 8.38 -21.83 4.03
N VAL A 176 8.75 -22.82 3.18
CA VAL A 176 8.13 -24.15 3.19
C VAL A 176 8.25 -24.81 4.56
N ALA A 177 9.47 -24.88 5.11
CA ALA A 177 9.70 -25.45 6.45
C ALA A 177 8.95 -24.70 7.56
N GLY A 178 8.73 -23.39 7.39
CA GLY A 178 7.91 -22.59 8.31
C GLY A 178 6.45 -23.04 8.31
N TRP A 179 5.86 -23.25 7.15
CA TRP A 179 4.49 -23.75 7.01
C TRP A 179 4.36 -25.20 7.52
N GLU A 180 5.28 -26.08 7.16
CA GLU A 180 5.26 -27.49 7.57
C GLU A 180 5.30 -27.68 9.09
N ARG A 181 6.01 -26.80 9.83
CA ARG A 181 6.09 -26.86 11.30
C ARG A 181 5.02 -26.05 12.02
N GLY A 182 4.03 -25.48 11.31
CA GLY A 182 2.95 -24.70 11.91
C GLY A 182 3.36 -23.31 12.42
N PHE A 183 4.51 -22.78 11.98
CA PHE A 183 4.99 -21.47 12.47
C PHE A 183 4.03 -20.32 12.19
N PHE A 184 3.23 -20.44 11.14
CA PHE A 184 2.30 -19.40 10.70
C PHE A 184 0.87 -19.57 11.20
N ASP A 185 0.55 -20.66 11.92
CA ASP A 185 -0.82 -21.03 12.29
C ASP A 185 -1.48 -19.94 13.16
N ASP A 186 -0.72 -19.33 14.07
CA ASP A 186 -1.19 -18.23 14.94
C ASP A 186 -0.99 -16.84 14.33
N LEU A 187 -0.31 -16.74 13.18
CA LEU A 187 0.08 -15.47 12.58
C LEU A 187 -0.74 -15.11 11.34
N VAL A 188 -1.25 -16.11 10.63
CA VAL A 188 -2.00 -15.92 9.38
C VAL A 188 -3.48 -16.08 9.63
N ILE A 189 -4.23 -15.01 9.36
CA ILE A 189 -5.70 -15.00 9.46
C ILE A 189 -6.27 -15.45 8.11
N PRO A 190 -7.06 -16.53 8.05
CA PRO A 190 -7.74 -16.96 6.83
C PRO A 190 -8.73 -15.89 6.35
N LEU A 191 -8.83 -15.71 5.02
CA LEU A 191 -9.74 -14.78 4.36
C LEU A 191 -10.85 -15.54 3.63
#